data_053ea3ccc995970392f6812110b01699
#
_entry.id   053ea3ccc995970392f6812110b01699
#
_cell.length_a   1.000
_cell.length_b   1.000
_cell.length_c   1.000
_cell.angle_alpha   90.00
_cell.angle_beta   90.00
_cell.angle_gamma   90.00
#
_symmetry.space_group_name_H-M   'P 1'
#
loop_
_entity.id
_entity.type
_entity.pdbx_description
1 polymer ?
#
loop_
_entity_poly.entity_id
_entity_poly.type
_entity_poly.pdbx_seq_one_letter_code
_entity_poly.pdbx_strand_id
1 'polypeptide(L)'
;HSKCGAVTGACDHVEMGNLTELLSKLQPAVYQEKETTGERSSKNATFVENVAQINVKRNVKNIIERSFILEQMVENGEIGIVGAMHDLETGKVTFYDEVTYIKDEINPDFSVAELRH
;
A
#
# COMPACT_ATOMS: atom_id res chain seq x y z
N HIS A 1 3.79 8.03 0.79
CA HIS A 1 5.02 8.78 0.53
C HIS A 1 6.13 8.37 1.49
N SER A 2 7.37 8.63 1.11
CA SER A 2 8.52 8.38 1.97
C SER A 2 8.45 9.22 3.25
N LYS A 3 9.07 8.74 4.33
CA LYS A 3 9.16 9.45 5.61
C LYS A 3 7.80 9.88 6.19
N CYS A 4 6.77 9.07 5.94
CA CYS A 4 5.42 9.35 6.44
C CYS A 4 5.39 9.21 7.97
N GLY A 5 4.91 10.25 8.66
CA GLY A 5 4.81 10.25 10.11
C GLY A 5 3.87 9.16 10.65
N ALA A 6 2.78 8.86 9.94
CA ALA A 6 1.85 7.82 10.34
C ALA A 6 2.51 6.42 10.27
N VAL A 7 3.24 6.13 9.18
CA VAL A 7 3.96 4.86 9.06
C VAL A 7 5.05 4.74 10.14
N THR A 8 5.80 5.83 10.35
CA THR A 8 6.82 5.89 11.41
C THR A 8 6.23 5.61 12.78
N GLY A 9 5.09 6.24 13.10
CA GLY A 9 4.39 6.02 14.36
C GLY A 9 3.90 4.58 14.53
N ALA A 10 3.40 3.97 13.46
CA ALA A 10 2.98 2.56 13.49
C ALA A 10 4.16 1.63 13.74
N CYS A 11 5.32 1.91 13.12
CA CYS A 11 6.54 1.13 13.36
C CYS A 11 7.00 1.18 14.82
N ASP A 12 6.74 2.28 15.51
CA ASP A 12 7.09 2.46 16.91
C ASP A 12 5.95 2.08 17.86
N HIS A 13 4.83 1.58 17.33
CA HIS A 13 3.64 1.21 18.11
C HIS A 13 3.13 2.35 19.00
N VAL A 14 3.18 3.57 18.49
CA VAL A 14 2.74 4.76 19.23
C VAL A 14 1.24 4.69 19.51
N GLU A 15 0.85 5.01 20.74
CA GLU A 15 -0.55 5.18 21.13
C GLU A 15 -0.76 6.65 21.53
N MET A 16 -1.65 7.35 20.82
CA MET A 16 -1.83 8.77 21.02
C MET A 16 -3.26 9.21 20.65
N GLY A 17 -4.17 9.12 21.63
CA GLY A 17 -5.54 9.59 21.46
C GLY A 17 -6.22 9.06 20.20
N ASN A 18 -6.81 9.95 19.41
CA ASN A 18 -7.51 9.58 18.17
C ASN A 18 -6.57 9.07 17.07
N LEU A 19 -5.27 9.35 17.16
CA LEU A 19 -4.30 8.81 16.21
C LEU A 19 -4.12 7.31 16.36
N THR A 20 -4.36 6.76 17.56
CA THR A 20 -4.22 5.32 17.81
C THR A 20 -5.08 4.51 16.85
N GLU A 21 -6.31 4.94 16.57
CA GLU A 21 -7.19 4.26 15.63
C GLU A 21 -6.64 4.32 14.19
N LEU A 22 -6.13 5.47 13.76
CA LEU A 22 -5.50 5.61 12.45
C LEU A 22 -4.30 4.68 12.33
N LEU A 23 -3.42 4.67 13.34
CA LEU A 23 -2.20 3.87 13.32
C LEU A 23 -2.51 2.37 13.38
N SER A 24 -3.62 1.98 14.01
CA SER A 24 -4.04 0.57 14.05
C SER A 24 -4.32 0.01 12.65
N LYS A 25 -4.71 0.85 11.70
CA LYS A 25 -4.94 0.45 10.31
C LYS A 25 -3.64 0.19 9.54
N LEU A 26 -2.53 0.70 10.05
CA LEU A 26 -1.20 0.50 9.47
C LEU A 26 -0.47 -0.71 10.10
N GLN A 27 -0.88 -1.16 11.27
CA GLN A 27 -0.23 -2.26 11.98
C GLN A 27 -0.15 -3.56 11.16
N PRO A 28 -1.17 -3.96 10.37
CA PRO A 28 -1.03 -5.15 9.54
C PRO A 28 0.18 -5.11 8.60
N ALA A 29 0.52 -3.93 8.06
CA ALA A 29 1.70 -3.79 7.22
C ALA A 29 2.99 -3.99 8.02
N VAL A 30 3.03 -3.49 9.26
CA VAL A 30 4.17 -3.70 10.16
C VAL A 30 4.38 -5.19 10.40
N TYR A 31 3.32 -5.93 10.71
CA TYR A 31 3.42 -7.37 10.98
C TYR A 31 3.73 -8.20 9.73
N GLN A 32 3.36 -7.73 8.55
CA GLN A 32 3.64 -8.43 7.29
C GLN A 32 5.09 -8.27 6.84
N GLU A 33 5.79 -7.24 7.30
CA GLU A 33 7.21 -7.09 6.98
C GLU A 33 8.01 -8.15 7.74
N LYS A 34 8.60 -9.08 7.01
CA LYS A 34 9.31 -10.25 7.56
C LYS A 34 10.81 -10.25 7.28
N GLU A 35 11.29 -9.32 6.47
CA GLU A 35 12.69 -9.31 6.05
C GLU A 35 13.64 -8.72 7.06
N THR A 36 13.15 -7.81 7.91
CA THR A 36 13.97 -7.16 8.93
C THR A 36 14.08 -8.05 10.17
N THR A 37 15.29 -8.48 10.48
CA THR A 37 15.58 -9.33 11.64
C THR A 37 16.24 -8.59 12.81
N GLY A 38 16.71 -7.36 12.55
CA GLY A 38 17.35 -6.52 13.57
C GLY A 38 16.38 -5.53 14.20
N GLU A 39 16.77 -4.26 14.23
CA GLU A 39 15.94 -3.19 14.78
C GLU A 39 14.65 -3.04 13.98
N ARG A 40 13.51 -3.19 14.63
CA ARG A 40 12.18 -3.07 14.03
C ARG A 40 11.46 -1.87 14.63
N SER A 41 11.95 -0.69 14.30
CA SER A 41 11.39 0.58 14.78
C SER A 41 11.68 1.69 13.76
N SER A 42 11.23 2.91 14.05
CA SER A 42 11.51 4.08 13.22
C SER A 42 12.99 4.40 13.08
N LYS A 43 13.84 3.82 13.92
CA LYS A 43 15.29 3.99 13.84
C LYS A 43 15.92 3.25 12.65
N ASN A 44 15.22 2.28 12.11
CA ASN A 44 15.66 1.54 10.93
C ASN A 44 14.92 2.04 9.70
N ALA A 45 15.57 2.88 8.91
CA ALA A 45 14.97 3.49 7.71
C ALA A 45 14.53 2.44 6.68
N THR A 46 15.27 1.35 6.53
CA THR A 46 14.92 0.28 5.61
C THR A 46 13.64 -0.42 6.05
N PHE A 47 13.51 -0.69 7.35
CA PHE A 47 12.28 -1.27 7.90
C PHE A 47 11.07 -0.37 7.66
N VAL A 48 11.18 0.93 7.95
CA VAL A 48 10.11 1.89 7.72
C VAL A 48 9.69 1.93 6.24
N GLU A 49 10.67 1.95 5.34
CA GLU A 49 10.39 1.96 3.90
C GLU A 49 9.69 0.67 3.45
N ASN A 50 10.13 -0.48 3.94
CA ASN A 50 9.48 -1.76 3.63
C ASN A 50 8.04 -1.78 4.11
N VAL A 51 7.77 -1.28 5.32
CA VAL A 51 6.41 -1.18 5.85
C VAL A 51 5.56 -0.25 5.00
N ALA A 52 6.10 0.89 4.58
CA ALA A 52 5.38 1.84 3.73
C ALA A 52 4.98 1.20 2.40
N GLN A 53 5.87 0.46 1.76
CA GLN A 53 5.57 -0.25 0.50
C GLN A 53 4.49 -1.30 0.68
N ILE A 54 4.57 -2.09 1.73
CA ILE A 54 3.55 -3.10 2.06
C ILE A 54 2.20 -2.43 2.28
N ASN A 55 2.19 -1.30 2.98
CA ASN A 55 0.96 -0.56 3.27
C ASN A 55 0.28 -0.05 1.99
N VAL A 56 1.04 0.47 1.03
CA VAL A 56 0.50 0.89 -0.27
C VAL A 56 -0.17 -0.30 -0.97
N LYS A 57 0.53 -1.42 -1.06
CA LYS A 57 0.03 -2.62 -1.74
C LYS A 57 -1.23 -3.16 -1.07
N ARG A 58 -1.27 -3.17 0.25
CA ARG A 58 -2.46 -3.57 1.02
C ARG A 58 -3.64 -2.66 0.75
N ASN A 59 -3.41 -1.35 0.75
CA ASN A 59 -4.48 -0.38 0.53
C ASN A 59 -5.10 -0.50 -0.86
N VAL A 60 -4.29 -0.70 -1.90
CA VAL A 60 -4.80 -0.89 -3.26
C VAL A 60 -5.66 -2.16 -3.33
N LYS A 61 -5.17 -3.27 -2.80
CA LYS A 61 -5.93 -4.52 -2.77
C LYS A 61 -7.23 -4.39 -1.99
N ASN A 62 -7.19 -3.69 -0.86
CA ASN A 62 -8.37 -3.46 -0.03
C ASN A 62 -9.46 -2.66 -0.76
N ILE A 63 -9.09 -1.70 -1.59
CA ILE A 63 -10.06 -0.93 -2.38
C ILE A 63 -10.87 -1.89 -3.26
N ILE A 64 -10.18 -2.77 -3.97
CA ILE A 64 -10.81 -3.73 -4.89
C ILE A 64 -11.66 -4.75 -4.13
N GLU A 65 -11.13 -5.29 -3.03
CA GLU A 65 -11.80 -6.33 -2.26
C GLU A 65 -13.04 -5.81 -1.52
N ARG A 66 -13.03 -4.54 -1.09
CA ARG A 66 -14.10 -3.97 -0.28
C ARG A 66 -15.14 -3.20 -1.08
N SER A 67 -14.83 -2.82 -2.32
CA SER A 67 -15.76 -2.07 -3.15
C SER A 67 -16.08 -2.83 -4.43
N PHE A 68 -17.22 -3.50 -4.43
CA PHE A 68 -17.73 -4.21 -5.62
C PHE A 68 -17.91 -3.24 -6.79
N ILE A 69 -18.39 -2.03 -6.50
CA ILE A 69 -18.61 -1.00 -7.54
C ILE A 69 -17.30 -0.62 -8.21
N LEU A 70 -16.26 -0.32 -7.43
CA LEU A 70 -14.96 0.06 -7.98
C LEU A 70 -14.30 -1.11 -8.72
N GLU A 71 -14.44 -2.33 -8.21
CA GLU A 71 -13.95 -3.52 -8.90
C GLU A 71 -14.59 -3.65 -10.28
N GLN A 72 -15.92 -3.47 -10.38
CA GLN A 72 -16.64 -3.54 -11.65
C GLN A 72 -16.20 -2.44 -12.61
N MET A 73 -15.97 -1.25 -12.12
CA MET A 73 -15.50 -0.14 -12.95
C MET A 73 -14.10 -0.41 -13.51
N VAL A 74 -13.23 -1.04 -12.74
CA VAL A 74 -11.90 -1.46 -13.24
C VAL A 74 -12.06 -2.53 -14.32
N GLU A 75 -12.88 -3.54 -14.09
CA GLU A 75 -13.12 -4.62 -15.07
C GLU A 75 -13.74 -4.10 -16.36
N ASN A 76 -14.59 -3.08 -16.28
CA ASN A 76 -15.22 -2.46 -17.43
C ASN A 76 -14.30 -1.47 -18.16
N GLY A 77 -13.12 -1.20 -17.63
CA GLY A 77 -12.19 -0.25 -18.22
C GLY A 77 -12.54 1.22 -18.00
N GLU A 78 -13.45 1.51 -17.07
CA GLU A 78 -13.89 2.88 -16.78
C GLU A 78 -12.90 3.63 -15.88
N ILE A 79 -12.19 2.90 -15.00
CA ILE A 79 -11.16 3.46 -14.12
C ILE A 79 -9.97 2.52 -14.05
N GLY A 80 -8.84 3.06 -13.59
CA GLY A 80 -7.68 2.27 -13.18
C GLY A 80 -7.33 2.58 -11.73
N ILE A 81 -6.70 1.62 -11.05
CA ILE A 81 -6.19 1.79 -9.70
C ILE A 81 -4.71 1.42 -9.72
N VAL A 82 -3.87 2.32 -9.23
CA VAL A 82 -2.42 2.15 -9.26
C VAL A 82 -1.83 2.47 -7.90
N GLY A 83 -0.95 1.59 -7.42
CA GLY A 83 -0.15 1.87 -6.22
C GLY A 83 1.16 2.53 -6.60
N ALA A 84 1.54 3.54 -5.83
CA ALA A 84 2.78 4.27 -6.07
C ALA A 84 3.38 4.80 -4.77
N MET A 85 4.66 5.13 -4.80
CA MET A 85 5.38 5.75 -3.70
C MET A 85 5.98 7.06 -4.16
N HIS A 86 5.72 8.13 -3.42
CA HIS A 86 6.29 9.46 -3.67
C HIS A 86 7.46 9.71 -2.73
N ASP A 87 8.64 9.89 -3.29
CA ASP A 87 9.83 10.27 -2.51
C ASP A 87 9.83 11.78 -2.28
N LEU A 88 9.73 12.19 -1.01
CA LEU A 88 9.64 13.59 -0.64
C LEU A 88 10.94 14.36 -0.88
N GLU A 89 12.09 13.70 -0.88
CA GLU A 89 13.38 14.36 -1.08
C GLU A 89 13.66 14.66 -2.54
N THR A 90 13.35 13.73 -3.43
CA THR A 90 13.65 13.83 -4.86
C THR A 90 12.46 14.24 -5.70
N GLY A 91 11.24 14.10 -5.18
CA GLY A 91 9.99 14.28 -5.92
C GLY A 91 9.65 13.11 -6.84
N LYS A 92 10.48 12.07 -6.86
CA LYS A 92 10.27 10.91 -7.73
C LYS A 92 9.06 10.10 -7.27
N VAL A 93 8.25 9.65 -8.23
CA VAL A 93 7.16 8.71 -7.99
C VAL A 93 7.53 7.37 -8.62
N THR A 94 7.46 6.32 -7.82
CA THR A 94 7.69 4.94 -8.27
C THR A 94 6.34 4.22 -8.31
N PHE A 95 5.97 3.69 -9.47
CA PHE A 95 4.73 2.92 -9.63
C PHE A 95 5.00 1.44 -9.40
N TYR A 96 4.07 0.76 -8.75
CA TYR A 96 4.18 -0.67 -8.45
C TYR A 96 3.35 -1.49 -9.42
N ASP A 97 4.02 -2.25 -10.28
CA ASP A 97 3.34 -3.10 -11.27
C ASP A 97 2.46 -4.17 -10.62
N GLU A 98 2.87 -4.69 -9.46
CA GLU A 98 2.13 -5.72 -8.73
C GLU A 98 0.76 -5.24 -8.23
N VAL A 99 0.57 -3.93 -8.12
CA VAL A 99 -0.70 -3.33 -7.71
C VAL A 99 -1.16 -2.26 -8.71
N THR A 100 -1.02 -2.60 -9.99
CA THR A 100 -1.53 -1.81 -11.10
C THR A 100 -2.69 -2.57 -11.74
N TYR A 101 -3.90 -2.03 -11.58
CA TYR A 101 -5.14 -2.66 -12.05
C TYR A 101 -5.77 -1.76 -13.10
N ILE A 102 -5.30 -1.91 -14.34
CA ILE A 102 -5.76 -1.13 -15.50
C ILE A 102 -6.08 -2.11 -16.61
N LYS A 103 -7.33 -2.11 -17.06
CA LYS A 103 -7.73 -2.90 -18.23
C LYS A 103 -7.44 -2.07 -19.48
N ASP A 104 -6.62 -2.61 -20.38
CA ASP A 104 -6.25 -1.94 -21.63
C ASP A 104 -6.45 -2.87 -22.84
N GLU A 105 -6.23 -2.30 -24.06
CA GLU A 105 -6.39 -3.04 -25.30
C GLU A 105 -5.30 -4.11 -25.50
N ILE A 106 -4.17 -3.98 -24.80
CA ILE A 106 -3.05 -4.91 -24.90
C ILE A 106 -3.38 -6.21 -24.15
N ASN A 107 -4.17 -6.12 -23.10
CA ASN A 107 -4.58 -7.26 -22.30
C ASN A 107 -6.09 -7.26 -22.10
N PRO A 108 -6.85 -7.55 -23.17
CA PRO A 108 -8.32 -7.50 -23.14
C PRO A 108 -8.94 -8.56 -22.22
N ASP A 109 -8.20 -9.63 -21.93
CA ASP A 109 -8.64 -10.71 -21.06
C ASP A 109 -8.31 -10.46 -19.58
N PHE A 110 -7.75 -9.27 -19.27
CA PHE A 110 -7.44 -8.90 -17.89
C PHE A 110 -8.67 -9.01 -17.00
N SER A 111 -8.52 -9.72 -15.89
CA SER A 111 -9.56 -9.85 -14.87
C SER A 111 -8.99 -9.48 -13.51
N VAL A 112 -9.68 -8.58 -12.80
CA VAL A 112 -9.32 -8.22 -11.43
C VAL A 112 -9.36 -9.43 -10.51
N ALA A 113 -10.30 -10.35 -10.73
CA ALA A 113 -10.45 -11.54 -9.92
C ALA A 113 -9.20 -12.43 -9.96
N GLU A 114 -8.49 -12.49 -11.09
CA GLU A 114 -7.24 -13.25 -11.24
C GLU A 114 -6.10 -12.67 -10.40
N LEU A 115 -6.14 -11.38 -10.13
CA LEU A 115 -5.10 -10.68 -9.38
C LEU A 115 -5.28 -10.78 -7.86
N ARG A 116 -6.43 -11.26 -7.39
CA ARG A 116 -6.72 -11.45 -5.97
C ARG A 116 -6.04 -12.69 -5.37
N HIS A 117 -5.55 -13.55 -6.21
CA HIS A 117 -4.86 -14.79 -5.83
C HIS A 117 -3.31 -14.62 -5.85
#